data_3de5a584b3640a7a253e27d82bed8973
#
_entry.id   3de5a584b3640a7a253e27d82bed8973
#
_cell.length_a   1.000
_cell.length_b   1.000
_cell.length_c   1.000
_cell.angle_alpha   90.00
_cell.angle_beta   90.00
_cell.angle_gamma   90.00
#
_symmetry.space_group_name_H-M   'P 1'
#
loop_
_entity.id
_entity.type
_entity.pdbx_description
1 polymer ?
#
loop_
_entity_poly.entity_id
_entity_poly.type
_entity_poly.pdbx_seq_one_letter_code
_entity_poly.pdbx_strand_id
1 'polypeptide(L)'
;MSLRNILFVPFVIISICASGQDYDLIIAGGKIIDGSGNSWFYGDVGVKDGKVVAIGKVKGQATKTLNVSGLIVAPGFIDVHTHIEGNDLKVPSASNFLFDGVTSVVTGNCGGSNTDIARYFFQLDSVKTGVNVATLVGHNSVRRAIMGDGQRDPTPDEQSKMEALVAKAMTEGAVGFSTGLIYVPGTYSKTSEVIGLAKASSQYDGVYASHIRNEADDVTDAIE
;
A
#
# COMPACT_ATOMS: atom_id res chain seq x y z
N MET A 1 -9.42 -17.11 84.51
CA MET A 1 -8.50 -16.89 83.37
C MET A 1 -9.00 -17.72 82.25
N SER A 2 -9.61 -17.10 81.17
CA SER A 2 -10.18 -17.79 80.07
C SER A 2 -9.23 -17.72 78.86
N LEU A 3 -8.71 -18.88 78.44
CA LEU A 3 -7.88 -18.98 77.25
C LEU A 3 -8.82 -18.89 76.03
N ARG A 4 -8.69 -17.83 75.24
CA ARG A 4 -9.34 -17.70 73.90
C ARG A 4 -8.46 -18.45 72.90
N ASN A 5 -8.98 -19.52 72.37
CA ASN A 5 -8.39 -20.24 71.16
C ASN A 5 -8.46 -19.35 69.96
N ILE A 6 -7.30 -18.92 69.48
CA ILE A 6 -7.18 -18.22 68.17
C ILE A 6 -7.03 -19.29 67.12
N LEU A 7 -8.06 -19.41 66.27
CA LEU A 7 -8.05 -20.32 65.10
C LEU A 7 -7.26 -19.63 63.98
N PHE A 8 -6.10 -20.16 63.65
CA PHE A 8 -5.28 -19.72 62.53
C PHE A 8 -5.79 -20.41 61.25
N VAL A 9 -6.46 -19.68 60.34
CA VAL A 9 -6.84 -20.18 59.02
C VAL A 9 -5.71 -19.84 58.05
N PRO A 10 -5.01 -20.83 57.46
CA PRO A 10 -3.99 -20.53 56.46
C PRO A 10 -4.64 -20.03 55.19
N PHE A 11 -4.31 -18.81 54.77
CA PHE A 11 -4.74 -18.22 53.52
C PHE A 11 -3.82 -18.80 52.41
N VAL A 12 -4.32 -19.78 51.65
CA VAL A 12 -3.62 -20.33 50.48
C VAL A 12 -3.82 -19.35 49.31
N ILE A 13 -2.79 -18.58 49.01
CA ILE A 13 -2.75 -17.74 47.79
C ILE A 13 -2.47 -18.66 46.62
N ILE A 14 -3.51 -19.02 45.87
CA ILE A 14 -3.37 -19.68 44.57
C ILE A 14 -2.96 -18.59 43.56
N SER A 15 -1.65 -18.50 43.26
CA SER A 15 -1.16 -17.70 42.14
C SER A 15 -1.63 -18.34 40.84
N ILE A 16 -2.68 -17.80 40.26
CA ILE A 16 -3.06 -18.12 38.86
C ILE A 16 -2.01 -17.48 37.98
N CYS A 17 -1.01 -18.25 37.55
CA CYS A 17 -0.16 -17.85 36.43
C CYS A 17 -1.08 -17.72 35.21
N ALA A 18 -1.52 -16.54 34.88
CA ALA A 18 -2.08 -16.26 33.56
C ALA A 18 -0.95 -16.47 32.55
N SER A 19 -0.91 -17.63 31.91
CA SER A 19 -0.05 -17.89 30.76
C SER A 19 -0.52 -16.94 29.66
N GLY A 20 0.13 -15.79 29.54
CA GLY A 20 -0.07 -14.90 28.40
C GLY A 20 0.25 -15.68 27.13
N GLN A 21 -0.60 -15.56 26.13
CA GLN A 21 -0.32 -16.17 24.84
C GLN A 21 0.87 -15.48 24.19
N ASP A 22 1.82 -16.27 23.68
CA ASP A 22 3.04 -15.74 23.07
C ASP A 22 2.74 -15.07 21.73
N TYR A 23 1.69 -15.56 21.01
CA TYR A 23 1.28 -15.11 19.68
C TYR A 23 -0.24 -14.89 19.59
N ASP A 24 -0.65 -14.00 18.70
CA ASP A 24 -2.05 -13.85 18.34
C ASP A 24 -2.44 -14.91 17.29
N LEU A 25 -1.50 -15.23 16.39
CA LEU A 25 -1.67 -16.21 15.34
C LEU A 25 -0.38 -16.99 15.12
N ILE A 26 -0.49 -18.32 14.97
CA ILE A 26 0.55 -19.16 14.38
C ILE A 26 0.01 -19.76 13.08
N ILE A 27 0.76 -19.58 12.00
CA ILE A 27 0.55 -20.24 10.70
C ILE A 27 1.53 -21.43 10.67
N ALA A 28 1.02 -22.67 10.80
CA ALA A 28 1.83 -23.83 11.12
C ALA A 28 1.99 -24.80 9.93
N GLY A 29 3.23 -25.29 9.72
CA GLY A 29 3.55 -26.39 8.81
C GLY A 29 3.55 -26.03 7.33
N GLY A 30 3.67 -24.76 6.98
CA GLY A 30 3.67 -24.29 5.60
C GLY A 30 5.01 -24.44 4.88
N LYS A 31 4.96 -24.40 3.55
CA LYS A 31 6.12 -24.19 2.68
C LYS A 31 6.35 -22.68 2.56
N ILE A 32 7.35 -22.17 3.26
CA ILE A 32 7.59 -20.72 3.36
C ILE A 32 8.43 -20.24 2.19
N ILE A 33 7.94 -19.17 1.52
CA ILE A 33 8.66 -18.37 0.53
C ILE A 33 8.65 -16.94 1.07
N ASP A 34 9.76 -16.50 1.67
CA ASP A 34 9.83 -15.28 2.47
C ASP A 34 10.12 -13.99 1.66
N GLY A 35 10.32 -14.12 0.35
CA GLY A 35 10.64 -12.99 -0.54
C GLY A 35 12.11 -12.56 -0.53
N SER A 36 12.98 -13.22 0.24
CA SER A 36 14.41 -12.88 0.32
C SER A 36 15.24 -13.29 -0.91
N GLY A 37 14.65 -14.03 -1.84
CA GLY A 37 15.35 -14.64 -2.97
C GLY A 37 16.02 -15.99 -2.65
N ASN A 38 15.98 -16.44 -1.40
CA ASN A 38 16.48 -17.74 -0.99
C ASN A 38 15.50 -18.86 -1.34
N SER A 39 15.98 -20.11 -1.28
CA SER A 39 15.14 -21.29 -1.45
C SER A 39 14.08 -21.35 -0.34
N TRP A 40 12.90 -21.89 -0.70
CA TRP A 40 11.84 -22.16 0.26
C TRP A 40 12.26 -23.20 1.33
N PHE A 41 11.58 -23.16 2.46
CA PHE A 41 11.74 -24.14 3.55
C PHE A 41 10.40 -24.44 4.22
N TYR A 42 10.30 -25.56 4.95
CA TYR A 42 9.14 -25.83 5.79
C TYR A 42 9.30 -25.17 7.14
N GLY A 43 8.21 -24.56 7.64
CA GLY A 43 8.24 -23.87 8.92
C GLY A 43 6.88 -23.29 9.30
N ASP A 44 6.93 -22.50 10.37
CA ASP A 44 5.80 -21.80 10.94
C ASP A 44 6.04 -20.28 10.87
N VAL A 45 4.97 -19.50 10.94
CA VAL A 45 5.03 -18.05 11.10
C VAL A 45 4.25 -17.65 12.33
N GLY A 46 4.90 -16.95 13.26
CA GLY A 46 4.30 -16.40 14.46
C GLY A 46 4.01 -14.91 14.30
N VAL A 47 2.75 -14.52 14.56
CA VAL A 47 2.28 -13.13 14.48
C VAL A 47 1.87 -12.66 15.87
N LYS A 48 2.32 -11.45 16.25
CA LYS A 48 1.96 -10.77 17.49
C LYS A 48 1.73 -9.28 17.21
N ASP A 49 0.64 -8.74 17.71
CA ASP A 49 0.27 -7.32 17.54
C ASP A 49 0.31 -6.86 16.06
N GLY A 50 -0.22 -7.71 15.16
CA GLY A 50 -0.27 -7.46 13.72
C GLY A 50 1.09 -7.54 13.01
N LYS A 51 2.15 -8.01 13.67
CA LYS A 51 3.50 -8.12 13.10
C LYS A 51 3.98 -9.56 13.08
N VAL A 52 4.71 -9.94 12.04
CA VAL A 52 5.47 -11.19 12.01
C VAL A 52 6.65 -11.04 12.97
N VAL A 53 6.67 -11.87 14.03
CA VAL A 53 7.71 -11.82 15.08
C VAL A 53 8.58 -13.07 15.11
N ALA A 54 8.17 -14.14 14.45
CA ALA A 54 8.93 -15.37 14.33
C ALA A 54 8.66 -16.09 13.00
N ILE A 55 9.71 -16.66 12.40
CA ILE A 55 9.63 -17.50 11.19
C ILE A 55 10.53 -18.71 11.40
N GLY A 56 10.08 -19.91 11.01
CA GLY A 56 10.82 -21.16 11.12
C GLY A 56 10.20 -22.09 12.16
N LYS A 57 10.92 -22.45 13.22
CA LYS A 57 10.38 -23.27 14.31
C LYS A 57 9.78 -22.35 15.39
N VAL A 58 8.48 -22.12 15.32
CA VAL A 58 7.75 -21.32 16.31
C VAL A 58 7.40 -22.19 17.51
N LYS A 59 7.79 -21.74 18.72
CA LYS A 59 7.47 -22.39 20.00
C LYS A 59 6.61 -21.46 20.83
N GLY A 60 5.57 -21.98 21.47
CA GLY A 60 4.68 -21.20 22.32
C GLY A 60 3.21 -21.44 21.97
N GLN A 61 2.34 -20.67 22.62
CA GLN A 61 0.90 -20.74 22.45
C GLN A 61 0.37 -19.53 21.68
N ALA A 62 -0.67 -19.73 20.89
CA ALA A 62 -1.32 -18.65 20.14
C ALA A 62 -2.83 -18.63 20.43
N THR A 63 -3.43 -17.44 20.29
CA THR A 63 -4.90 -17.29 20.31
C THR A 63 -5.55 -18.12 19.19
N LYS A 64 -4.89 -18.17 18.01
CA LYS A 64 -5.35 -18.94 16.86
C LYS A 64 -4.17 -19.63 16.18
N THR A 65 -4.35 -20.89 15.80
CA THR A 65 -3.38 -21.62 14.97
C THR A 65 -4.07 -22.07 13.68
N LEU A 66 -3.45 -21.74 12.54
CA LEU A 66 -3.86 -22.21 11.22
C LEU A 66 -2.89 -23.30 10.77
N ASN A 67 -3.38 -24.52 10.61
CA ASN A 67 -2.60 -25.58 9.97
C ASN A 67 -2.66 -25.38 8.44
N VAL A 68 -1.51 -25.12 7.84
CA VAL A 68 -1.35 -24.88 6.40
C VAL A 68 -0.42 -25.89 5.75
N SER A 69 -0.36 -27.11 6.32
CA SER A 69 0.43 -28.21 5.75
C SER A 69 0.02 -28.47 4.29
N GLY A 70 1.02 -28.52 3.41
CA GLY A 70 0.80 -28.66 1.97
C GLY A 70 0.52 -27.36 1.21
N LEU A 71 0.38 -26.23 1.91
CA LEU A 71 0.19 -24.93 1.31
C LEU A 71 1.49 -24.11 1.30
N ILE A 72 1.54 -23.10 0.42
CA ILE A 72 2.60 -22.11 0.39
C ILE A 72 2.22 -20.94 1.31
N VAL A 73 3.18 -20.47 2.08
CA VAL A 73 3.06 -19.23 2.88
C VAL A 73 4.07 -18.24 2.33
N ALA A 74 3.56 -17.12 1.87
CA ALA A 74 4.36 -16.01 1.31
C ALA A 74 3.84 -14.67 1.84
N PRO A 75 4.65 -13.59 1.79
CA PRO A 75 4.12 -12.23 1.94
C PRO A 75 3.04 -11.96 0.90
N GLY A 76 2.07 -11.11 1.24
CA GLY A 76 1.09 -10.64 0.26
C GLY A 76 1.78 -9.89 -0.87
N PHE A 77 1.27 -10.06 -2.10
CA PHE A 77 1.83 -9.39 -3.27
C PHE A 77 1.49 -7.90 -3.26
N ILE A 78 2.38 -7.11 -3.87
CA ILE A 78 2.19 -5.68 -4.13
C ILE A 78 1.97 -5.53 -5.63
N ASP A 79 0.76 -5.11 -6.02
CA ASP A 79 0.47 -4.77 -7.41
C ASP A 79 0.79 -3.28 -7.63
N VAL A 80 1.84 -3.03 -8.39
CA VAL A 80 2.37 -1.67 -8.61
C VAL A 80 1.67 -0.91 -9.73
N HIS A 81 0.72 -1.53 -10.44
CA HIS A 81 0.03 -0.90 -11.56
C HIS A 81 -1.46 -1.25 -11.58
N THR A 82 -2.25 -0.47 -10.83
CA THR A 82 -3.69 -0.67 -10.75
C THR A 82 -4.49 0.58 -11.10
N HIS A 83 -5.77 0.36 -11.44
CA HIS A 83 -6.76 1.39 -11.73
C HIS A 83 -8.01 1.10 -10.90
N ILE A 84 -7.94 1.43 -9.60
CA ILE A 84 -9.03 1.20 -8.65
C ILE A 84 -9.92 2.44 -8.47
N GLU A 85 -9.50 3.57 -8.99
CA GLU A 85 -10.16 4.87 -8.81
C GLU A 85 -11.64 4.82 -9.20
N GLY A 86 -12.47 5.32 -8.28
CA GLY A 86 -13.93 5.36 -8.45
C GLY A 86 -14.68 4.09 -8.04
N ASN A 87 -13.99 2.95 -7.85
CA ASN A 87 -14.54 1.73 -7.28
C ASN A 87 -14.05 1.40 -5.89
N ASP A 88 -12.87 1.87 -5.52
CA ASP A 88 -12.19 1.70 -4.24
C ASP A 88 -13.04 2.11 -3.03
N LEU A 89 -13.78 3.20 -3.15
CA LEU A 89 -14.72 3.67 -2.13
C LEU A 89 -16.07 2.95 -2.16
N LYS A 90 -16.45 2.35 -3.29
CA LYS A 90 -17.76 1.65 -3.46
C LYS A 90 -17.68 0.18 -3.08
N VAL A 91 -16.52 -0.45 -3.33
CA VAL A 91 -16.25 -1.87 -3.05
C VAL A 91 -14.97 -1.99 -2.21
N PRO A 92 -14.98 -1.45 -0.98
CA PRO A 92 -13.78 -1.34 -0.17
C PRO A 92 -13.20 -2.70 0.25
N SER A 93 -13.98 -3.79 0.19
CA SER A 93 -13.49 -5.14 0.50
C SER A 93 -12.32 -5.59 -0.38
N ALA A 94 -12.21 -5.06 -1.60
CA ALA A 94 -11.16 -5.39 -2.57
C ALA A 94 -10.91 -6.91 -2.72
N SER A 95 -11.99 -7.71 -2.64
CA SER A 95 -11.92 -9.18 -2.56
C SER A 95 -11.26 -9.80 -3.78
N ASN A 96 -11.39 -9.20 -4.96
CA ASN A 96 -10.71 -9.65 -6.18
C ASN A 96 -9.19 -9.66 -6.01
N PHE A 97 -8.61 -8.61 -5.40
CA PHE A 97 -7.18 -8.56 -5.10
C PHE A 97 -6.78 -9.57 -4.01
N LEU A 98 -7.56 -9.64 -2.93
CA LEU A 98 -7.25 -10.52 -1.81
C LEU A 98 -7.28 -12.00 -2.21
N PHE A 99 -8.22 -12.42 -3.07
CA PHE A 99 -8.28 -13.80 -3.56
C PHE A 99 -7.12 -14.16 -4.49
N ASP A 100 -6.49 -13.16 -5.14
CA ASP A 100 -5.27 -13.35 -5.92
C ASP A 100 -3.98 -13.21 -5.06
N GLY A 101 -4.13 -12.99 -3.74
CA GLY A 101 -3.02 -12.84 -2.80
C GLY A 101 -2.38 -11.44 -2.80
N VAL A 102 -2.99 -10.47 -3.48
CA VAL A 102 -2.54 -9.08 -3.48
C VAL A 102 -3.07 -8.39 -2.22
N THR A 103 -2.16 -7.83 -1.42
CA THR A 103 -2.49 -7.13 -0.16
C THR A 103 -2.18 -5.65 -0.18
N SER A 104 -1.47 -5.19 -1.20
CA SER A 104 -1.13 -3.79 -1.40
C SER A 104 -1.21 -3.43 -2.87
N VAL A 105 -1.72 -2.26 -3.19
CA VAL A 105 -1.87 -1.76 -4.57
C VAL A 105 -1.30 -0.36 -4.70
N VAL A 106 -0.73 -0.05 -5.88
CA VAL A 106 -0.36 1.30 -6.27
C VAL A 106 -1.30 1.74 -7.38
N THR A 107 -2.07 2.79 -7.13
CA THR A 107 -3.01 3.38 -8.07
C THR A 107 -2.53 4.74 -8.58
N GLY A 108 -3.33 5.47 -9.34
CA GLY A 108 -2.91 6.74 -9.93
C GLY A 108 -2.00 6.57 -11.14
N ASN A 109 -2.02 5.41 -11.78
CA ASN A 109 -1.24 5.09 -12.96
C ASN A 109 -1.79 5.77 -14.24
N CYS A 110 -1.00 5.75 -15.30
CA CYS A 110 -1.37 6.27 -16.64
C CYS A 110 -1.89 7.71 -16.62
N GLY A 111 -1.39 8.54 -15.71
CA GLY A 111 -1.72 9.97 -15.63
C GLY A 111 -3.08 10.28 -14.99
N GLY A 112 -3.84 9.28 -14.58
CA GLY A 112 -5.14 9.43 -13.93
C GLY A 112 -5.06 9.24 -12.42
N SER A 113 -5.48 10.22 -11.62
CA SER A 113 -5.52 10.10 -10.16
C SER A 113 -6.47 11.12 -9.52
N ASN A 114 -6.68 10.98 -8.21
CA ASN A 114 -7.10 12.11 -7.40
C ASN A 114 -5.96 13.14 -7.33
N THR A 115 -6.29 14.43 -7.23
CA THR A 115 -5.32 15.52 -7.07
C THR A 115 -5.27 16.06 -5.64
N ASP A 116 -6.27 15.76 -4.84
CA ASP A 116 -6.34 16.01 -3.39
C ASP A 116 -6.09 14.69 -2.66
N ILE A 117 -4.82 14.38 -2.46
CA ILE A 117 -4.37 13.08 -1.94
C ILE A 117 -4.75 12.92 -0.47
N ALA A 118 -4.64 13.99 0.32
CA ALA A 118 -5.03 13.96 1.72
C ALA A 118 -6.51 13.59 1.89
N ARG A 119 -7.39 14.20 1.09
CA ARG A 119 -8.82 13.86 1.09
C ARG A 119 -9.07 12.43 0.62
N TYR A 120 -8.36 11.98 -0.39
CA TYR A 120 -8.48 10.62 -0.89
C TYR A 120 -8.13 9.59 0.19
N PHE A 121 -7.01 9.73 0.87
CA PHE A 121 -6.63 8.84 1.96
C PHE A 121 -7.61 8.91 3.15
N PHE A 122 -8.09 10.09 3.49
CA PHE A 122 -9.13 10.22 4.51
C PHE A 122 -10.40 9.43 4.16
N GLN A 123 -10.81 9.44 2.88
CA GLN A 123 -11.95 8.66 2.42
C GLN A 123 -11.69 7.15 2.49
N LEU A 124 -10.50 6.69 2.06
CA LEU A 124 -10.09 5.28 2.15
C LEU A 124 -10.10 4.79 3.61
N ASP A 125 -9.55 5.58 4.52
CA ASP A 125 -9.57 5.27 5.96
C ASP A 125 -10.99 5.18 6.53
N SER A 126 -11.90 5.98 6.03
CA SER A 126 -13.30 5.99 6.49
C SER A 126 -14.05 4.72 6.09
N VAL A 127 -13.76 4.16 4.92
CA VAL A 127 -14.41 2.93 4.41
C VAL A 127 -13.63 1.66 4.78
N LYS A 128 -12.41 1.78 5.26
CA LYS A 128 -11.52 0.67 5.68
C LYS A 128 -11.34 -0.37 4.57
N THR A 129 -10.55 -0.02 3.59
CA THR A 129 -10.24 -0.89 2.45
C THR A 129 -9.58 -2.20 2.87
N GLY A 130 -9.90 -3.29 2.15
CA GLY A 130 -9.34 -4.61 2.42
C GLY A 130 -7.86 -4.78 2.03
N VAL A 131 -7.33 -3.87 1.20
CA VAL A 131 -5.92 -3.82 0.78
C VAL A 131 -5.28 -2.50 1.21
N ASN A 132 -3.96 -2.48 1.36
CA ASN A 132 -3.22 -1.23 1.52
C ASN A 132 -3.18 -0.49 0.17
N VAL A 133 -3.30 0.82 0.20
CA VAL A 133 -3.34 1.66 -1.01
C VAL A 133 -2.24 2.70 -0.93
N ALA A 134 -1.38 2.72 -1.96
CA ALA A 134 -0.51 3.85 -2.29
C ALA A 134 -1.01 4.47 -3.60
N THR A 135 -0.70 5.74 -3.86
CA THR A 135 -1.10 6.40 -5.09
C THR A 135 0.01 7.24 -5.69
N LEU A 136 0.05 7.26 -7.02
CA LEU A 136 0.79 8.25 -7.78
C LEU A 136 -0.10 9.47 -8.01
N VAL A 137 0.48 10.66 -8.18
CA VAL A 137 -0.24 11.82 -8.72
C VAL A 137 -0.14 11.80 -10.25
N GLY A 138 -1.29 11.85 -10.90
CA GLY A 138 -1.38 11.68 -12.35
C GLY A 138 -1.29 13.00 -13.13
N HIS A 139 -0.40 13.06 -14.12
CA HIS A 139 -0.20 14.19 -15.02
C HIS A 139 -1.50 14.70 -15.66
N ASN A 140 -2.30 13.80 -16.24
CA ASN A 140 -3.52 14.16 -16.94
C ASN A 140 -4.53 14.81 -15.97
N SER A 141 -4.60 14.33 -14.75
CA SER A 141 -5.46 14.91 -13.71
C SER A 141 -4.97 16.28 -13.25
N VAL A 142 -3.66 16.44 -13.06
CA VAL A 142 -3.03 17.73 -12.73
C VAL A 142 -3.24 18.74 -13.85
N ARG A 143 -2.96 18.35 -15.10
CA ARG A 143 -3.15 19.19 -16.28
C ARG A 143 -4.61 19.63 -16.42
N ARG A 144 -5.55 18.69 -16.29
CA ARG A 144 -6.98 18.97 -16.36
C ARG A 144 -7.45 19.94 -15.28
N ALA A 145 -6.91 19.82 -14.08
CA ALA A 145 -7.26 20.70 -12.97
C ALA A 145 -6.83 22.16 -13.19
N ILE A 146 -5.73 22.40 -13.92
CA ILE A 146 -5.18 23.74 -14.15
C ILE A 146 -5.56 24.30 -15.51
N MET A 147 -5.59 23.48 -16.56
CA MET A 147 -5.74 23.92 -17.95
C MET A 147 -6.98 23.38 -18.65
N GLY A 148 -7.69 22.39 -18.06
CA GLY A 148 -8.71 21.62 -18.76
C GLY A 148 -8.11 20.69 -19.82
N ASP A 149 -8.94 20.29 -20.79
CA ASP A 149 -8.55 19.35 -21.88
C ASP A 149 -8.04 20.07 -23.16
N GLY A 150 -7.65 21.36 -23.05
CA GLY A 150 -7.22 22.14 -24.20
C GLY A 150 -5.92 21.66 -24.83
N GLN A 151 -5.90 21.62 -26.19
CA GLN A 151 -4.72 21.27 -26.97
C GLN A 151 -3.80 22.50 -27.15
N ARG A 152 -3.04 22.81 -26.14
CA ARG A 152 -2.08 23.92 -26.12
C ARG A 152 -0.98 23.72 -25.09
N ASP A 153 0.12 24.43 -25.25
CA ASP A 153 1.15 24.46 -24.21
C ASP A 153 0.66 25.24 -22.96
N PRO A 154 1.15 24.92 -21.77
CA PRO A 154 0.92 25.73 -20.57
C PRO A 154 1.62 27.08 -20.68
N THR A 155 1.00 28.12 -20.13
CA THR A 155 1.73 29.34 -19.79
C THR A 155 2.72 29.07 -18.66
N PRO A 156 3.75 29.92 -18.45
CA PRO A 156 4.67 29.75 -17.31
C PRO A 156 3.96 29.72 -15.94
N ASP A 157 2.88 30.46 -15.77
CA ASP A 157 2.08 30.45 -14.55
C ASP A 157 1.32 29.13 -14.36
N GLU A 158 0.74 28.58 -15.43
CA GLU A 158 0.06 27.28 -15.41
C GLU A 158 1.05 26.13 -15.15
N GLN A 159 2.24 26.17 -15.76
CA GLN A 159 3.30 25.21 -15.49
C GLN A 159 3.69 25.25 -13.99
N SER A 160 3.93 26.42 -13.44
CA SER A 160 4.26 26.57 -12.01
C SER A 160 3.13 26.08 -11.09
N LYS A 161 1.87 26.31 -11.46
CA LYS A 161 0.71 25.80 -10.70
C LYS A 161 0.61 24.28 -10.76
N MET A 162 0.88 23.66 -11.90
CA MET A 162 0.92 22.19 -12.03
C MET A 162 2.04 21.60 -11.18
N GLU A 163 3.24 22.17 -11.23
CA GLU A 163 4.38 21.74 -10.40
C GLU A 163 4.08 21.87 -8.90
N ALA A 164 3.46 22.97 -8.49
CA ALA A 164 3.04 23.16 -7.10
C ALA A 164 1.97 22.13 -6.67
N LEU A 165 1.05 21.77 -7.56
CA LEU A 165 0.04 20.74 -7.29
C LEU A 165 0.67 19.36 -7.14
N VAL A 166 1.67 19.00 -7.97
CA VAL A 166 2.44 17.78 -7.81
C VAL A 166 3.19 17.78 -6.47
N ALA A 167 3.91 18.85 -6.14
CA ALA A 167 4.63 18.97 -4.86
C ALA A 167 3.67 18.84 -3.66
N LYS A 168 2.50 19.48 -3.73
CA LYS A 168 1.45 19.33 -2.70
C LYS A 168 1.03 17.86 -2.56
N ALA A 169 0.72 17.18 -3.65
CA ALA A 169 0.33 15.78 -3.64
C ALA A 169 1.39 14.88 -3.00
N MET A 170 2.68 15.14 -3.28
CA MET A 170 3.79 14.42 -2.65
C MET A 170 3.84 14.65 -1.14
N THR A 171 3.65 15.89 -0.67
CA THR A 171 3.59 16.20 0.78
C THR A 171 2.37 15.58 1.47
N GLU A 172 1.32 15.28 0.72
CA GLU A 172 0.10 14.62 1.20
C GLU A 172 0.19 13.09 1.18
N GLY A 173 1.31 12.52 0.72
CA GLY A 173 1.60 11.09 0.78
C GLY A 173 1.53 10.34 -0.55
N ALA A 174 1.45 11.03 -1.70
CA ALA A 174 1.68 10.37 -2.98
C ALA A 174 3.10 9.77 -3.03
N VAL A 175 3.25 8.59 -3.63
CA VAL A 175 4.55 7.89 -3.72
C VAL A 175 5.30 8.22 -5.01
N GLY A 176 4.75 9.08 -5.87
CA GLY A 176 5.38 9.46 -7.12
C GLY A 176 4.42 10.12 -8.10
N PHE A 177 4.86 10.22 -9.33
CA PHE A 177 4.20 10.90 -10.43
C PHE A 177 4.01 9.94 -11.61
N SER A 178 2.83 9.97 -12.24
CA SER A 178 2.56 9.16 -13.42
C SER A 178 2.15 10.00 -14.62
N THR A 179 2.42 9.49 -15.81
CA THR A 179 1.92 10.06 -17.06
C THR A 179 1.13 9.05 -17.86
N GLY A 180 0.19 9.55 -18.68
CA GLY A 180 -0.51 8.79 -19.70
C GLY A 180 -0.48 9.59 -20.98
N LEU A 181 0.67 9.53 -21.67
CA LEU A 181 1.00 10.43 -22.79
C LEU A 181 0.28 10.06 -24.09
N ILE A 182 -0.38 8.91 -24.12
CA ILE A 182 -1.28 8.51 -25.22
C ILE A 182 -2.71 9.05 -25.02
N TYR A 183 -3.07 9.43 -23.78
CA TYR A 183 -4.43 9.87 -23.44
C TYR A 183 -4.56 11.38 -23.36
N VAL A 184 -5.75 11.92 -23.70
CA VAL A 184 -6.10 13.33 -23.50
C VAL A 184 -6.25 13.61 -22.00
N PRO A 185 -5.70 14.76 -21.51
CA PRO A 185 -4.94 15.80 -22.19
C PRO A 185 -3.42 15.58 -22.22
N GLY A 186 -2.88 14.50 -21.68
CA GLY A 186 -1.45 14.21 -21.62
C GLY A 186 -0.77 14.16 -22.99
N THR A 187 -1.48 13.70 -23.99
CA THR A 187 -0.98 13.62 -25.38
C THR A 187 -0.61 14.99 -25.99
N TYR A 188 -1.17 16.06 -25.45
CA TYR A 188 -0.88 17.43 -25.91
C TYR A 188 0.36 18.05 -25.25
N SER A 189 0.91 17.41 -24.23
CA SER A 189 2.05 17.94 -23.49
C SER A 189 3.35 17.74 -24.24
N LYS A 190 4.26 18.72 -24.11
CA LYS A 190 5.66 18.59 -24.52
C LYS A 190 6.47 17.88 -23.43
N THR A 191 7.59 17.30 -23.81
CA THR A 191 8.53 16.65 -22.89
C THR A 191 9.00 17.62 -21.79
N SER A 192 9.19 18.91 -22.12
CA SER A 192 9.58 19.94 -21.14
C SER A 192 8.56 20.11 -20.01
N GLU A 193 7.25 20.03 -20.30
CA GLU A 193 6.19 20.08 -19.29
C GLU A 193 6.30 18.89 -18.35
N VAL A 194 6.41 17.68 -18.89
CA VAL A 194 6.55 16.45 -18.12
C VAL A 194 7.80 16.45 -17.23
N ILE A 195 8.94 16.92 -17.78
CA ILE A 195 10.18 17.06 -17.01
C ILE A 195 10.01 17.99 -15.81
N GLY A 196 9.31 19.14 -15.99
CA GLY A 196 9.04 20.08 -14.89
C GLY A 196 8.27 19.40 -13.74
N LEU A 197 7.20 18.70 -14.07
CA LEU A 197 6.37 18.00 -13.07
C LEU A 197 7.12 16.82 -12.43
N ALA A 198 7.87 16.05 -13.22
CA ALA A 198 8.69 14.96 -12.69
C ALA A 198 9.76 15.46 -11.71
N LYS A 199 10.39 16.61 -12.01
CA LYS A 199 11.33 17.26 -11.09
C LYS A 199 10.64 17.70 -9.78
N ALA A 200 9.41 18.19 -9.82
CA ALA A 200 8.66 18.52 -8.63
C ALA A 200 8.42 17.31 -7.75
N SER A 201 8.09 16.14 -8.33
CA SER A 201 7.95 14.87 -7.61
C SER A 201 9.29 14.35 -7.07
N SER A 202 10.37 14.43 -7.84
CA SER A 202 11.68 13.89 -7.46
C SER A 202 12.31 14.57 -6.24
N GLN A 203 11.90 15.80 -5.89
CA GLN A 203 12.34 16.47 -4.67
C GLN A 203 11.86 15.75 -3.39
N TYR A 204 10.93 14.83 -3.51
CA TYR A 204 10.35 14.00 -2.44
C TYR A 204 10.65 12.52 -2.63
N ASP A 205 11.69 12.18 -3.38
CA ASP A 205 12.06 10.79 -3.74
C ASP A 205 10.94 10.02 -4.46
N GLY A 206 10.05 10.74 -5.17
CA GLY A 206 8.93 10.16 -5.89
C GLY A 206 9.36 9.34 -7.11
N VAL A 207 8.74 8.17 -7.28
CA VAL A 207 8.94 7.36 -8.48
C VAL A 207 8.21 7.95 -9.68
N TYR A 208 8.70 7.66 -10.89
CA TYR A 208 8.03 8.03 -12.15
C TYR A 208 7.57 6.78 -12.89
N ALA A 209 6.30 6.77 -13.32
CA ALA A 209 5.72 5.71 -14.14
C ALA A 209 5.04 6.33 -15.37
N SER A 210 5.26 5.76 -16.54
CA SER A 210 4.74 6.30 -17.80
C SER A 210 4.00 5.27 -18.62
N HIS A 211 2.78 5.62 -19.04
CA HIS A 211 2.19 5.12 -20.28
C HIS A 211 2.69 6.03 -21.40
N ILE A 212 3.54 5.49 -22.26
CA ILE A 212 4.28 6.26 -23.28
C ILE A 212 3.36 6.81 -24.37
N ARG A 213 3.90 7.68 -25.25
CA ARG A 213 3.14 8.38 -26.31
C ARG A 213 2.62 7.46 -27.40
N ASN A 214 3.35 6.42 -27.69
CA ASN A 214 3.04 5.46 -28.76
C ASN A 214 3.55 4.08 -28.37
N GLU A 215 2.73 3.05 -28.55
CA GLU A 215 3.07 1.65 -28.26
C GLU A 215 3.14 0.80 -29.53
N ALA A 216 3.07 1.43 -30.70
CA ALA A 216 3.05 0.77 -32.00
C ALA A 216 4.24 1.22 -32.88
N ASP A 217 3.96 1.80 -34.03
CA ASP A 217 4.96 2.06 -35.07
C ASP A 217 6.06 3.05 -34.68
N ASP A 218 5.73 4.01 -33.78
CA ASP A 218 6.66 5.05 -33.30
C ASP A 218 7.13 4.79 -31.85
N VAL A 219 7.13 3.53 -31.41
CA VAL A 219 7.50 3.19 -30.01
C VAL A 219 8.93 3.61 -29.65
N THR A 220 9.87 3.53 -30.61
CA THR A 220 11.26 3.94 -30.40
C THR A 220 11.36 5.43 -30.10
N ASP A 221 10.70 6.27 -30.91
CA ASP A 221 10.66 7.73 -30.72
C ASP A 221 9.91 8.11 -29.42
N ALA A 222 8.98 7.27 -28.97
CA ALA A 222 8.26 7.50 -27.72
C ALA A 222 9.09 7.18 -26.47
N ILE A 223 10.18 6.41 -26.60
CA ILE A 223 11.10 6.05 -25.52
C ILE A 223 12.28 7.02 -25.44
N GLU A 224 12.76 7.55 -26.57
CA GLU A 224 13.83 8.54 -26.64
C GLU A 224 13.36 9.94 -26.21
#